data_287c7d38051ab58ee35a8ececde8ed71
#
_entry.id   287c7d38051ab58ee35a8ececde8ed71
#
_cell.length_a   1.000
_cell.length_b   1.000
_cell.length_c   1.000
_cell.angle_alpha   90.00
_cell.angle_beta   90.00
_cell.angle_gamma   90.00
#
_symmetry.space_group_name_H-M   'P 1'
#
loop_
_entity.id
_entity.type
_entity.pdbx_description
1 polymer ?
#
loop_
_entity_poly.entity_id
_entity_poly.type
_entity_poly.pdbx_seq_one_letter_code
_entity_poly.pdbx_strand_id
1 'polypeptide(L)'
;MPGFFNFIGALGVIALATAASPAWAERSADPVAQFSGIDKITGRTITFDVYLDETVQFGALQVTPRVCYSRTDNEAPGSSSFVEVDEITLDRKIRRIFTGWMYADSPGLNAVEHPVYDIWLKSCKTQSDVPAPDKRSSSN
;
A
#
# COMPACT_ATOMS: atom_id res chain seq x y z
N MET A 1 75.79 27.40 -1.78
CA MET A 1 74.49 27.63 -1.10
C MET A 1 73.62 26.50 -1.37
N PRO A 2 73.30 25.69 -0.39
CA PRO A 2 72.35 24.62 -0.58
C PRO A 2 70.98 25.22 -0.78
N GLY A 3 70.40 24.93 -1.93
CA GLY A 3 68.98 25.23 -2.16
C GLY A 3 68.10 24.36 -1.30
N PHE A 4 67.37 24.99 -0.46
CA PHE A 4 66.33 24.26 0.27
C PHE A 4 65.15 24.05 -0.65
N PHE A 5 65.03 22.87 -1.14
CA PHE A 5 63.81 22.45 -1.77
C PHE A 5 62.82 22.02 -0.70
N ASN A 6 61.97 22.91 -0.33
CA ASN A 6 60.80 22.53 0.44
C ASN A 6 59.85 21.82 -0.53
N PHE A 7 59.97 20.51 -0.56
CA PHE A 7 58.90 19.72 -1.08
C PHE A 7 57.78 19.71 -0.04
N ILE A 8 56.92 20.67 -0.13
CA ILE A 8 55.63 20.57 0.52
C ILE A 8 54.88 19.57 -0.31
N GLY A 9 54.93 18.34 0.07
CA GLY A 9 54.06 17.34 -0.45
C GLY A 9 52.64 17.74 -0.05
N ALA A 10 51.92 18.29 -0.99
CA ALA A 10 50.50 18.41 -0.82
C ALA A 10 49.97 17.00 -0.74
N LEU A 11 49.77 16.48 0.44
CA LEU A 11 48.93 15.35 0.70
C LEU A 11 47.54 15.78 0.34
N GLY A 12 47.15 15.55 -0.90
CA GLY A 12 45.77 15.62 -1.30
C GLY A 12 45.03 14.55 -0.54
N VAL A 13 44.40 14.96 0.54
CA VAL A 13 43.38 14.13 1.17
C VAL A 13 42.25 14.04 0.18
N ILE A 14 42.24 13.01 -0.62
CA ILE A 14 41.06 12.62 -1.37
C ILE A 14 40.09 12.10 -0.33
N ALA A 15 39.25 12.98 0.15
CA ALA A 15 38.07 12.58 0.89
C ALA A 15 37.20 11.82 -0.10
N LEU A 16 37.30 10.50 -0.09
CA LEU A 16 36.26 9.67 -0.68
C LEU A 16 35.00 9.93 0.13
N ALA A 17 34.19 10.84 -0.36
CA ALA A 17 32.81 10.93 0.06
C ALA A 17 32.15 9.64 -0.40
N THR A 18 32.14 8.64 0.44
CA THR A 18 31.25 7.51 0.26
C THR A 18 29.85 8.04 0.39
N ALA A 19 29.24 8.33 -0.76
CA ALA A 19 27.80 8.57 -0.82
C ALA A 19 27.15 7.27 -0.38
N ALA A 20 26.84 7.16 0.89
CA ALA A 20 25.98 6.09 1.39
C ALA A 20 24.61 6.36 0.80
N SER A 21 24.30 5.65 -0.29
CA SER A 21 22.93 5.60 -0.79
C SER A 21 22.09 5.01 0.35
N PRO A 22 21.05 5.71 0.83
CA PRO A 22 20.17 5.11 1.81
C PRO A 22 19.58 3.85 1.18
N ALA A 23 19.82 2.71 1.82
CA ALA A 23 19.17 1.47 1.44
C ALA A 23 17.70 1.60 1.82
N TRP A 24 16.91 2.23 0.96
CA TRP A 24 15.47 2.19 1.06
C TRP A 24 15.05 0.78 0.68
N ALA A 25 14.37 0.08 1.60
CA ALA A 25 13.63 -1.10 1.22
C ALA A 25 12.76 -0.69 0.03
N GLU A 26 12.95 -1.33 -1.12
CA GLU A 26 12.23 -0.97 -2.33
C GLU A 26 10.74 -1.23 -2.14
N ARG A 27 9.99 -0.15 -1.96
CA ARG A 27 8.54 -0.15 -1.96
C ARG A 27 8.08 0.20 -3.36
N SER A 28 7.34 -0.71 -3.97
CA SER A 28 6.67 -0.41 -5.23
C SER A 28 5.27 0.11 -4.94
N ALA A 29 4.95 1.28 -5.49
CA ALA A 29 3.59 1.80 -5.46
C ALA A 29 2.78 1.08 -6.54
N ASP A 30 1.74 0.38 -6.14
CA ASP A 30 0.88 -0.39 -7.02
C ASP A 30 -0.47 0.30 -7.22
N PRO A 31 -1.08 0.20 -8.40
CA PRO A 31 -2.35 0.86 -8.69
C PRO A 31 -3.59 0.11 -8.18
N VAL A 32 -3.43 -1.12 -7.73
CA VAL A 32 -4.54 -1.99 -7.34
C VAL A 32 -4.29 -2.58 -5.97
N ALA A 33 -5.28 -2.46 -5.08
CA ALA A 33 -5.32 -3.16 -3.80
C ALA A 33 -6.29 -4.33 -3.91
N GLN A 34 -5.87 -5.50 -3.44
CA GLN A 34 -6.72 -6.67 -3.35
C GLN A 34 -7.11 -6.94 -1.91
N PHE A 35 -8.39 -7.05 -1.68
CA PHE A 35 -8.97 -7.30 -0.36
C PHE A 35 -9.66 -8.66 -0.30
N SER A 36 -9.73 -9.19 0.90
CA SER A 36 -10.65 -10.28 1.23
C SER A 36 -11.73 -9.76 2.16
N GLY A 37 -12.95 -10.15 1.90
CA GLY A 37 -14.10 -9.80 2.73
C GLY A 37 -14.88 -11.05 3.14
N ILE A 38 -15.35 -11.07 4.38
CA ILE A 38 -16.21 -12.11 4.93
C ILE A 38 -17.55 -11.52 5.33
N ASP A 39 -18.63 -12.14 4.88
CA ASP A 39 -19.96 -11.98 5.44
C ASP A 39 -20.13 -13.04 6.55
N LYS A 40 -20.18 -12.58 7.81
CA LYS A 40 -20.23 -13.48 8.97
C LYS A 40 -21.58 -14.17 9.14
N ILE A 41 -22.64 -13.64 8.54
CA ILE A 41 -23.97 -14.24 8.60
C ILE A 41 -24.06 -15.45 7.67
N THR A 42 -23.58 -15.31 6.44
CA THR A 42 -23.63 -16.37 5.43
C THR A 42 -22.38 -17.25 5.40
N GLY A 43 -21.27 -16.80 6.03
CA GLY A 43 -19.96 -17.44 5.95
C GLY A 43 -19.29 -17.25 4.59
N ARG A 44 -19.83 -16.42 3.73
CA ARG A 44 -19.28 -16.18 2.37
C ARG A 44 -18.03 -15.35 2.44
N THR A 45 -16.96 -15.85 1.82
CA THR A 45 -15.70 -15.11 1.65
C THR A 45 -15.51 -14.79 0.17
N ILE A 46 -15.20 -13.54 -0.14
CA ILE A 46 -14.85 -13.11 -1.49
C ILE A 46 -13.54 -12.37 -1.49
N THR A 47 -12.86 -12.41 -2.63
CA THR A 47 -11.68 -11.60 -2.91
C THR A 47 -12.04 -10.61 -4.01
N PHE A 48 -11.67 -9.34 -3.83
CA PHE A 48 -11.99 -8.30 -4.79
C PHE A 48 -10.85 -7.30 -4.94
N ASP A 49 -10.70 -6.79 -6.15
CA ASP A 49 -9.71 -5.79 -6.50
C ASP A 49 -10.32 -4.39 -6.50
N VAL A 50 -9.59 -3.42 -5.98
CA VAL A 50 -10.00 -2.02 -5.98
C VAL A 50 -8.84 -1.17 -6.47
N TYR A 51 -9.06 -0.35 -7.50
CA TYR A 51 -8.09 0.65 -7.93
C TYR A 51 -7.97 1.77 -6.90
N LEU A 52 -6.79 2.36 -6.80
CA LEU A 52 -6.56 3.48 -5.88
C LEU A 52 -7.55 4.61 -6.13
N ASP A 53 -8.02 5.23 -5.06
CA ASP A 53 -9.03 6.30 -5.05
C ASP A 53 -10.41 5.89 -5.60
N GLU A 54 -10.59 4.64 -5.94
CA GLU A 54 -11.87 4.08 -6.33
C GLU A 54 -12.55 3.44 -5.11
N THR A 55 -13.87 3.47 -5.09
CA THR A 55 -14.68 2.89 -4.03
C THR A 55 -15.42 1.67 -4.55
N VAL A 56 -15.29 0.55 -3.85
CA VAL A 56 -16.03 -0.68 -4.13
C VAL A 56 -16.92 -1.00 -2.94
N GLN A 57 -18.16 -1.34 -3.22
CA GLN A 57 -19.10 -1.74 -2.19
C GLN A 57 -19.02 -3.24 -1.91
N PHE A 58 -18.88 -3.57 -0.63
CA PHE A 58 -18.96 -4.93 -0.10
C PHE A 58 -20.04 -4.97 0.97
N GLY A 59 -21.20 -5.57 0.65
CA GLY A 59 -22.35 -5.52 1.55
C GLY A 59 -22.77 -4.08 1.85
N ALA A 60 -22.82 -3.73 3.12
CA ALA A 60 -23.10 -2.37 3.57
C ALA A 60 -21.86 -1.49 3.70
N LEU A 61 -20.68 -1.99 3.31
CA LEU A 61 -19.42 -1.28 3.43
C LEU A 61 -18.94 -0.75 2.07
N GLN A 62 -18.31 0.41 2.11
CA GLN A 62 -17.63 1.02 0.96
C GLN A 62 -16.15 1.11 1.25
N VAL A 63 -15.32 0.49 0.41
CA VAL A 63 -13.88 0.37 0.60
C VAL A 63 -13.16 1.24 -0.41
N THR A 64 -12.30 2.12 0.07
CA THR A 64 -11.52 3.04 -0.76
C THR A 64 -10.05 2.97 -0.35
N PRO A 65 -9.18 2.29 -1.11
CA PRO A 65 -7.74 2.35 -0.90
C PRO A 65 -7.19 3.66 -1.46
N ARG A 66 -6.30 4.30 -0.72
CA ARG A 66 -5.66 5.56 -1.17
C ARG A 66 -4.28 5.32 -1.75
N VAL A 67 -3.53 4.39 -1.16
CA VAL A 67 -2.21 3.94 -1.64
C VAL A 67 -2.10 2.45 -1.38
N CYS A 68 -1.28 1.76 -2.17
CA CYS A 68 -0.95 0.37 -1.98
C CYS A 68 0.51 0.14 -2.33
N TYR A 69 1.27 -0.42 -1.40
CA TYR A 69 2.70 -0.67 -1.57
C TYR A 69 3.01 -2.14 -1.38
N SER A 70 3.81 -2.69 -2.29
CA SER A 70 4.38 -4.02 -2.14
C SER A 70 5.88 -3.92 -1.91
N ARG A 71 6.43 -4.80 -1.07
CA ARG A 71 7.86 -4.97 -0.85
C ARG A 71 8.37 -6.09 -1.73
N THR A 72 9.50 -5.82 -2.40
CA THR A 72 10.18 -6.79 -3.27
C THR A 72 11.51 -7.25 -2.69
N ASP A 73 11.84 -6.87 -1.45
CA ASP A 73 13.06 -7.33 -0.80
C ASP A 73 12.96 -8.82 -0.42
N ASN A 74 14.12 -9.46 -0.30
CA ASN A 74 14.26 -10.92 -0.19
C ASN A 74 13.76 -11.52 1.14
N GLU A 75 13.22 -10.74 2.06
CA GLU A 75 12.98 -11.24 3.42
C GLU A 75 11.53 -11.65 3.68
N ALA A 76 10.57 -11.06 3.07
CA ALA A 76 9.16 -11.51 3.00
C ALA A 76 8.37 -10.55 2.13
N PRO A 77 7.66 -11.02 1.11
CA PRO A 77 6.76 -10.14 0.37
C PRO A 77 5.69 -9.63 1.33
N GLY A 78 5.67 -8.32 1.54
CA GLY A 78 4.69 -7.64 2.37
C GLY A 78 3.95 -6.59 1.56
N SER A 79 2.65 -6.52 1.72
CA SER A 79 1.83 -5.46 1.13
C SER A 79 1.21 -4.61 2.22
N SER A 80 1.12 -3.31 1.98
CA SER A 80 0.47 -2.37 2.88
C SER A 80 -0.36 -1.38 2.08
N SER A 81 -1.51 -0.99 2.61
CA SER A 81 -2.41 -0.06 1.97
C SER A 81 -3.03 0.88 3.00
N PHE A 82 -3.10 2.15 2.67
CA PHE A 82 -3.91 3.10 3.44
C PHE A 82 -5.33 3.06 2.93
N VAL A 83 -6.26 2.71 3.80
CA VAL A 83 -7.63 2.37 3.43
C VAL A 83 -8.62 3.17 4.26
N GLU A 84 -9.66 3.63 3.60
CA GLU A 84 -10.81 4.24 4.22
C GLU A 84 -12.04 3.35 3.97
N VAL A 85 -12.79 3.06 5.03
CA VAL A 85 -14.01 2.27 4.92
C VAL A 85 -15.18 3.02 5.55
N ASP A 86 -16.24 3.14 4.78
CA ASP A 86 -17.50 3.73 5.20
C ASP A 86 -18.59 2.66 5.31
N GLU A 87 -19.48 2.83 6.25
CA GLU A 87 -20.69 2.02 6.38
C GLU A 87 -21.91 2.80 5.87
N ILE A 88 -22.71 2.14 5.05
CA ILE A 88 -24.05 2.63 4.71
C ILE A 88 -25.01 2.09 5.77
N THR A 89 -25.53 2.96 6.61
CA THR A 89 -26.42 2.59 7.69
C THR A 89 -27.84 2.28 7.18
N LEU A 90 -28.66 1.68 8.02
CA LEU A 90 -30.05 1.32 7.66
C LEU A 90 -30.90 2.55 7.31
N ASP A 91 -30.59 3.72 7.89
CA ASP A 91 -31.23 4.99 7.57
C ASP A 91 -30.59 5.73 6.39
N ARG A 92 -29.73 5.01 5.61
CA ARG A 92 -29.04 5.50 4.41
C ARG A 92 -28.05 6.64 4.66
N LYS A 93 -27.51 6.73 5.85
CA LYS A 93 -26.39 7.62 6.15
C LYS A 93 -25.07 6.91 5.92
N ILE A 94 -24.05 7.68 5.56
CA ILE A 94 -22.69 7.18 5.39
C ILE A 94 -21.87 7.55 6.61
N ARG A 95 -21.24 6.55 7.22
CA ARG A 95 -20.43 6.73 8.42
C ARG A 95 -19.05 6.14 8.22
N ARG A 96 -17.98 6.91 8.46
CA ARG A 96 -16.61 6.39 8.45
C ARG A 96 -16.41 5.46 9.64
N ILE A 97 -16.04 4.20 9.39
CA ILE A 97 -15.80 3.19 10.42
C ILE A 97 -14.33 2.77 10.51
N PHE A 98 -13.53 3.05 9.48
CA PHE A 98 -12.12 2.72 9.47
C PHE A 98 -11.35 3.74 8.63
N THR A 99 -10.20 4.18 9.15
CA THR A 99 -9.19 4.94 8.42
C THR A 99 -7.83 4.52 8.96
N GLY A 100 -6.97 3.99 8.11
CA GLY A 100 -5.65 3.59 8.55
C GLY A 100 -4.96 2.63 7.61
N TRP A 101 -3.81 2.16 8.06
CA TRP A 101 -2.99 1.22 7.32
C TRP A 101 -3.42 -0.21 7.60
N MET A 102 -3.61 -0.97 6.53
CA MET A 102 -3.76 -2.42 6.57
C MET A 102 -2.49 -3.10 6.08
N TYR A 103 -2.13 -4.22 6.68
CA TYR A 103 -0.94 -5.00 6.36
C TYR A 103 -1.34 -6.43 6.00
N ALA A 104 -0.98 -6.86 4.79
CA ALA A 104 -1.35 -8.19 4.31
C ALA A 104 -0.68 -9.33 5.08
N ASP A 105 0.55 -9.11 5.57
CA ASP A 105 1.30 -10.06 6.37
C ASP A 105 0.87 -10.11 7.85
N SER A 106 0.09 -9.14 8.29
CA SER A 106 -0.42 -9.06 9.65
C SER A 106 -1.89 -8.61 9.66
N PRO A 107 -2.80 -9.39 9.09
CA PRO A 107 -4.20 -8.96 8.92
C PRO A 107 -4.93 -8.72 10.24
N GLY A 108 -4.46 -9.31 11.34
CA GLY A 108 -5.06 -9.09 12.66
C GLY A 108 -4.70 -7.76 13.32
N LEU A 109 -3.70 -7.02 12.80
CA LEU A 109 -3.27 -5.76 13.41
C LEU A 109 -4.28 -4.64 13.14
N ASN A 110 -4.64 -4.44 11.89
CA ASN A 110 -5.54 -3.39 11.45
C ASN A 110 -6.46 -3.94 10.36
N ALA A 111 -7.59 -4.44 10.75
CA ALA A 111 -8.63 -4.88 9.83
C ALA A 111 -9.95 -4.24 10.22
N VAL A 112 -10.87 -4.16 9.28
CA VAL A 112 -12.22 -3.72 9.59
C VAL A 112 -12.93 -4.83 10.35
N GLU A 113 -13.34 -4.53 11.57
CA GLU A 113 -14.23 -5.37 12.36
C GLU A 113 -15.60 -4.72 12.43
N HIS A 114 -16.56 -5.36 11.80
CA HIS A 114 -17.95 -4.98 11.81
C HIS A 114 -18.78 -6.17 12.35
N PRO A 115 -19.94 -5.98 12.96
CA PRO A 115 -20.76 -7.11 13.43
C PRO A 115 -21.09 -8.12 12.35
N VAL A 116 -21.18 -7.70 11.09
CA VAL A 116 -21.56 -8.56 9.97
C VAL A 116 -20.41 -8.82 9.00
N TYR A 117 -19.47 -7.88 8.86
CA TYR A 117 -18.43 -7.95 7.84
C TYR A 117 -17.03 -7.80 8.42
N ASP A 118 -16.09 -8.61 7.92
CA ASP A 118 -14.67 -8.36 8.08
C ASP A 118 -14.03 -8.10 6.73
N ILE A 119 -13.12 -7.14 6.67
CA ILE A 119 -12.34 -6.83 5.47
C ILE A 119 -10.88 -6.68 5.87
N TRP A 120 -9.99 -7.31 5.11
CA TRP A 120 -8.55 -7.14 5.27
C TRP A 120 -7.84 -7.10 3.92
N LEU A 121 -6.65 -6.48 3.92
CA LEU A 121 -5.80 -6.43 2.74
C LEU A 121 -5.16 -7.79 2.48
N LYS A 122 -5.24 -8.24 1.23
CA LYS A 122 -4.60 -9.49 0.79
C LYS A 122 -3.29 -9.22 0.06
N SER A 123 -3.27 -8.28 -0.87
CA SER A 123 -2.07 -7.92 -1.63
C SER A 123 -2.23 -6.59 -2.35
N CYS A 124 -1.11 -6.08 -2.85
CA CYS A 124 -1.09 -5.00 -3.84
C CYS A 124 -0.69 -5.58 -5.20
N LYS A 125 -1.29 -5.10 -6.27
CA LYS A 125 -1.12 -5.65 -7.61
C LYS A 125 -0.83 -4.54 -8.62
N THR A 126 -0.06 -4.89 -9.64
CA THR A 126 0.20 -4.00 -10.78
C THR A 126 -0.88 -4.08 -11.85
N GLN A 127 -1.61 -5.19 -11.88
CA GLN A 127 -2.65 -5.46 -12.87
C GLN A 127 -3.86 -6.13 -12.22
N SER A 128 -5.01 -5.92 -12.80
CA SER A 128 -6.26 -6.54 -12.38
C SER A 128 -7.07 -6.98 -13.58
N ASP A 129 -7.85 -8.05 -13.42
CA ASP A 129 -8.84 -8.47 -14.41
C ASP A 129 -10.06 -7.53 -14.47
N VAL A 130 -10.24 -6.71 -13.45
CA VAL A 130 -11.28 -5.67 -13.42
C VAL A 130 -10.85 -4.51 -14.31
N PRO A 131 -11.69 -4.04 -15.24
CA PRO A 131 -11.36 -2.89 -16.07
C PRO A 131 -11.05 -1.63 -15.25
N ALA A 132 -10.04 -0.86 -15.67
CA ALA A 132 -9.69 0.40 -15.05
C ALA A 132 -10.85 1.42 -15.14
N PRO A 133 -10.97 2.34 -14.17
CA PRO A 133 -12.11 3.28 -14.11
C PRO A 133 -12.31 4.12 -15.38
N ASP A 134 -11.22 4.56 -16.00
CA ASP A 134 -11.23 5.31 -17.25
C ASP A 134 -11.80 4.52 -18.44
N LYS A 135 -11.55 3.20 -18.47
CA LYS A 135 -12.08 2.30 -19.51
C LYS A 135 -13.54 1.94 -19.26
N ARG A 136 -13.99 1.93 -18.02
CA ARG A 136 -15.41 1.69 -17.68
C ARG A 136 -16.29 2.85 -18.08
N SER A 137 -15.80 4.07 -17.96
CA SER A 137 -16.55 5.27 -18.35
C SER A 137 -16.71 5.43 -19.86
N SER A 138 -15.89 4.77 -20.66
CA SER A 138 -15.95 4.83 -22.13
C SER A 138 -16.88 3.79 -22.77
N SER A 139 -17.48 2.89 -21.99
CA SER A 139 -18.35 1.80 -22.47
C SER A 139 -19.85 2.08 -22.39
N ASN A 140 -20.23 3.36 -22.18
CA ASN A 140 -21.64 3.81 -22.25
C ASN A 140 -21.93 4.44 -23.61
#